data_5df170caeb4130938cf0457cd677e43f
#
_entry.id   5df170caeb4130938cf0457cd677e43f
#
_cell.length_a   1.000
_cell.length_b   1.000
_cell.length_c   1.000
_cell.angle_alpha   90.00
_cell.angle_beta   90.00
_cell.angle_gamma   90.00
#
_symmetry.space_group_name_H-M   'P 1'
#
loop_
_entity.id
_entity.type
_entity.pdbx_description
1 polymer ?
#
loop_
_entity_poly.entity_id
_entity_poly.type
_entity_poly.pdbx_seq_one_letter_code
_entity_poly.pdbx_strand_id
1 'polypeptide(L)' 'NHIEERRKARGMTQQQLAAALGVSRQTIISLENGKYNPSILLAHSIARLFGERIEDIFIFEEEEA' A
#
# COMPACT_ATOMS: atom_id res chain seq x y z
N ASN A 1 -7.87 1.90 0.54
CA ASN A 1 -7.00 1.30 -0.48
C ASN A 1 -7.03 -0.22 -0.40
N HIS A 2 -6.37 -0.88 -1.32
CA HIS A 2 -6.38 -2.33 -1.45
C HIS A 2 -5.09 -3.00 -0.93
N ILE A 3 -4.28 -2.31 -0.14
CA ILE A 3 -3.00 -2.85 0.31
C ILE A 3 -3.19 -4.08 1.19
N GLU A 4 -4.06 -4.01 2.19
CA GLU A 4 -4.33 -5.14 3.08
C GLU A 4 -4.84 -6.34 2.30
N GLU A 5 -5.77 -6.12 1.40
CA GLU A 5 -6.35 -7.17 0.57
C GLU A 5 -5.28 -7.86 -0.28
N ARG A 6 -4.42 -7.09 -0.93
CA ARG A 6 -3.35 -7.63 -1.76
C ARG A 6 -2.29 -8.36 -0.93
N ARG A 7 -1.97 -7.80 0.24
CA ARG A 7 -1.04 -8.42 1.17
C ARG A 7 -1.52 -9.79 1.61
N LYS A 8 -2.78 -9.85 2.04
CA LYS A 8 -3.39 -11.12 2.49
C LYS A 8 -3.47 -12.15 1.38
N ALA A 9 -3.78 -11.71 0.16
CA ALA A 9 -3.82 -12.59 -1.00
C ALA A 9 -2.48 -13.25 -1.28
N ARG A 10 -1.37 -12.62 -0.88
CA ARG A 10 -0.03 -13.18 -1.02
C ARG A 10 0.46 -13.90 0.24
N GLY A 11 -0.39 -14.04 1.25
CA GLY A 11 -0.03 -14.69 2.50
C GLY A 11 1.03 -13.94 3.30
N MET A 12 1.16 -12.64 3.13
CA MET A 12 2.17 -11.82 3.81
C MET A 12 1.62 -11.22 5.09
N THR A 13 2.46 -11.20 6.13
CA THR A 13 2.18 -10.43 7.34
C THR A 13 2.49 -8.95 7.10
N GLN A 14 2.00 -8.08 7.96
CA GLN A 14 2.36 -6.66 7.92
C GLN A 14 3.87 -6.46 8.04
N GLN A 15 4.51 -7.24 8.92
CA GLN A 15 5.97 -7.17 9.09
C GLN A 15 6.71 -7.59 7.83
N GLN A 16 6.25 -8.64 7.15
CA GLN A 16 6.87 -9.09 5.91
C GLN A 16 6.74 -8.05 4.81
N LEU A 17 5.59 -7.42 4.69
CA LEU A 17 5.38 -6.35 3.72
C LEU A 17 6.28 -5.16 4.04
N ALA A 18 6.35 -4.77 5.32
CA ALA A 18 7.22 -3.69 5.76
C ALA A 18 8.68 -3.95 5.39
N ALA A 19 9.17 -5.16 5.67
CA ALA A 19 10.53 -5.55 5.33
C ALA A 19 10.78 -5.51 3.83
N ALA A 20 9.84 -5.98 3.02
CA ALA A 20 9.96 -5.99 1.57
C ALA A 20 10.03 -4.57 0.99
N LEU A 21 9.36 -3.62 1.62
CA LEU A 21 9.32 -2.22 1.18
C LEU A 21 10.39 -1.34 1.85
N GLY A 22 11.10 -1.86 2.85
CA GLY A 22 12.10 -1.08 3.58
C GLY A 22 11.49 -0.01 4.48
N VAL A 23 10.30 -0.24 5.00
CA VAL A 23 9.62 0.69 5.92
C VAL A 23 9.27 -0.01 7.22
N SER A 24 8.81 0.75 8.21
CA SER A 24 8.40 0.17 9.49
C SER A 24 7.03 -0.50 9.37
N ARG A 25 6.77 -1.45 10.26
CA ARG A 25 5.44 -2.08 10.38
C ARG A 25 4.36 -1.04 10.66
N GLN A 26 4.67 -0.03 11.48
CA GLN A 26 3.74 1.05 11.78
C GLN A 26 3.32 1.81 10.51
N THR A 27 4.25 2.00 9.59
CA THR A 27 3.93 2.61 8.29
C THR A 27 2.90 1.78 7.54
N ILE A 28 3.06 0.46 7.52
CA ILE A 28 2.09 -0.44 6.86
C ILE A 28 0.72 -0.35 7.53
N ILE A 29 0.68 -0.36 8.86
CA ILE A 29 -0.57 -0.22 9.60
C ILE A 29 -1.29 1.08 9.23
N SER A 30 -0.55 2.19 9.20
CA SER A 30 -1.11 3.49 8.85
C SER A 30 -1.60 3.56 7.41
N LEU A 31 -0.87 2.95 6.49
CA LEU A 31 -1.28 2.84 5.10
C LEU A 31 -2.58 2.06 4.95
N GLU A 32 -2.67 0.90 5.60
CA GLU A 32 -3.84 0.04 5.50
C GLU A 32 -5.08 0.68 6.14
N ASN A 33 -4.88 1.50 7.15
CA ASN A 33 -5.96 2.24 7.80
C ASN A 33 -6.37 3.52 7.06
N GLY A 34 -5.69 3.86 5.98
CA GLY A 34 -5.97 5.07 5.22
C GLY A 34 -5.58 6.36 5.92
N LYS A 35 -4.73 6.29 6.94
CA LYS A 35 -4.31 7.46 7.73
C LYS A 35 -3.00 8.08 7.25
N TYR A 36 -2.40 7.50 6.24
CA TYR A 36 -1.12 7.93 5.74
C TYR A 36 -1.13 7.87 4.21
N ASN A 37 -0.78 8.97 3.59
CA ASN A 37 -0.62 9.01 2.14
C ASN A 37 0.85 8.77 1.80
N PRO A 38 1.17 7.68 1.11
CA PRO A 38 2.57 7.38 0.81
C PRO A 38 3.16 8.40 -0.17
N SER A 39 4.48 8.55 -0.13
CA SER A 39 5.18 9.27 -1.18
C SER A 39 4.96 8.56 -2.51
N ILE A 40 5.19 9.27 -3.61
CA ILE A 40 5.03 8.66 -4.94
C ILE A 40 6.00 7.48 -5.12
N LEU A 41 7.20 7.57 -4.55
CA LEU A 41 8.17 6.48 -4.62
C LEU A 41 7.70 5.24 -3.86
N LEU A 42 7.13 5.43 -2.68
CA LEU A 42 6.59 4.32 -1.90
C LEU A 42 5.37 3.71 -2.59
N ALA A 43 4.48 4.53 -3.10
CA ALA A 43 3.32 4.06 -3.85
C ALA A 43 3.75 3.23 -5.07
N HIS A 44 4.77 3.69 -5.78
CA HIS A 44 5.33 2.98 -6.92
C HIS A 44 5.93 1.63 -6.50
N SER A 45 6.66 1.59 -5.39
CA SER A 45 7.25 0.36 -4.87
C SER A 45 6.19 -0.66 -4.46
N ILE A 46 5.11 -0.19 -3.85
CA ILE A 46 3.97 -1.04 -3.48
C ILE A 46 3.32 -1.64 -4.73
N ALA A 47 3.07 -0.81 -5.73
CA ALA A 47 2.47 -1.25 -6.98
C ALA A 47 3.35 -2.30 -7.67
N ARG A 48 4.66 -2.06 -7.73
CA ARG A 48 5.60 -3.01 -8.32
C ARG A 48 5.64 -4.33 -7.58
N LEU A 49 5.60 -4.28 -6.25
CA LEU A 49 5.61 -5.49 -5.43
C LEU A 49 4.40 -6.38 -5.75
N PHE A 50 3.25 -5.77 -5.93
CA PHE A 50 2.01 -6.50 -6.22
C PHE A 50 1.78 -6.74 -7.72
N GLY A 51 2.65 -6.23 -8.59
CA GLY A 51 2.51 -6.39 -10.03
C GLY A 51 1.30 -5.67 -10.59
N GLU A 52 0.91 -4.55 -9.99
CA GLU A 52 -0.26 -3.78 -10.39
C GLU A 52 0.11 -2.32 -10.59
N ARG A 53 -0.84 -1.56 -11.12
CA ARG A 53 -0.68 -0.11 -11.25
C ARG A 53 -1.04 0.57 -9.95
N ILE A 54 -0.53 1.78 -9.74
CA ILE A 54 -0.86 2.57 -8.54
C ILE A 54 -2.38 2.74 -8.43
N GLU A 55 -3.07 3.03 -9.53
CA GLU A 55 -4.52 3.23 -9.56
C GLU A 55 -5.31 1.98 -9.20
N ASP A 56 -4.72 0.80 -9.32
CA ASP A 56 -5.38 -0.45 -8.97
C ASP A 56 -5.36 -0.71 -7.45
N ILE A 57 -4.41 -0.09 -6.76
CA ILE A 57 -4.20 -0.28 -5.33
C ILE A 57 -4.75 0.89 -4.52
N PHE A 58 -4.52 2.10 -4.99
CA PHE A 58 -4.94 3.32 -4.31
C PHE A 58 -6.20 3.88 -4.97
N ILE A 59 -7.19 4.17 -4.16
CA ILE A 59 -8.43 4.77 -4.62
C ILE A 59 -8.28 6.27 -4.54
N PHE A 60 -8.42 6.93 -5.68
CA PHE A 60 -8.41 8.38 -5.74
C PHE A 60 -9.86 8.86 -5.84
N GLU A 61 -10.34 9.52 -4.80
CA GLU A 61 -11.66 10.13 -4.84
C GLU A 61 -11.54 11.49 -5.51
N GLU A 62 -12.29 11.65 -6.60
CA GLU A 62 -12.42 12.95 -7.23
C GLU A 62 -13.55 13.69 -6.53
N GLU A 63 -13.23 14.84 -5.96
CA GLU A 63 -14.27 15.73 -5.47
C GLU A 63 -14.91 16.39 -6.67
N GLU A 64 -16.22 16.25 -6.77
CA GLU A 64 -16.97 17.01 -7.75
C GLU A 64 -16.93 18.49 -7.38
N ALA A 65 -16.44 19.29 -8.29
CA ALA A 65 -16.39 20.71 -8.10
C ALA A 65 -17.82 21.32 -8.14
#